data_6cc7df876c96fda0a0db46263b05f331
#
_entry.id   6cc7df876c96fda0a0db46263b05f331
#
_cell.length_a   1.000
_cell.length_b   1.000
_cell.length_c   1.000
_cell.angle_alpha   90.00
_cell.angle_beta   90.00
_cell.angle_gamma   90.00
#
_symmetry.space_group_name_H-M   'P 1'
#
loop_
_entity.id
_entity.type
_entity.pdbx_description
1 polymer ?
#
loop_
_entity_poly.entity_id
_entity_poly.type
_entity_poly.pdbx_seq_one_letter_code
_entity_poly.pdbx_strand_id
1 'polypeptide(L)'
;MAKRLTKALREKRRWIGVQVHPRHQHREAVEHVVQNISQMMEAKPSLRLMEFFPQHERPALAEQTDLANQHGEGGLAIVRAPLKAMPELRNFLQDNDALETLGIMSLTTSGKIRLVRQRLGLPKPKRKQK
;
A
#
# COMPACT_ATOMS: atom_id res chain seq x y z
N MET A 1 33.89 -7.51 6.98
CA MET A 1 32.79 -7.90 6.09
C MET A 1 31.50 -7.99 6.88
N ALA A 2 30.50 -7.24 6.47
CA ALA A 2 29.23 -7.26 7.17
C ALA A 2 28.52 -8.60 6.95
N LYS A 3 28.16 -9.25 8.04
CA LYS A 3 27.39 -10.49 7.94
C LYS A 3 25.94 -10.17 7.60
N ARG A 4 25.38 -11.00 6.74
CA ARG A 4 23.97 -10.93 6.43
C ARG A 4 23.16 -11.22 7.70
N LEU A 5 22.18 -10.37 7.98
CA LEU A 5 21.32 -10.58 9.13
C LEU A 5 20.53 -11.88 8.97
N THR A 6 20.39 -12.62 10.07
CA THR A 6 19.51 -13.79 10.05
C THR A 6 18.07 -13.36 9.89
N LYS A 7 17.21 -14.26 9.46
CA LYS A 7 15.80 -13.98 9.28
C LYS A 7 15.15 -13.44 10.55
N ALA A 8 15.57 -13.93 11.73
CA ALA A 8 15.04 -13.51 13.01
C ALA A 8 15.46 -12.07 13.38
N LEU A 9 16.58 -11.61 12.88
CA LEU A 9 17.11 -10.28 13.18
C LEU A 9 16.70 -9.22 12.16
N ARG A 10 16.12 -9.64 11.03
CA ARG A 10 15.64 -8.70 10.04
C ARG A 10 14.39 -8.02 10.54
N GLU A 11 14.26 -6.71 10.22
CA GLU A 11 13.05 -5.98 10.52
C GLU A 11 11.89 -6.61 9.78
N LYS A 12 10.83 -6.93 10.52
CA LYS A 12 9.62 -7.47 9.92
C LYS A 12 8.86 -6.38 9.19
N ARG A 13 8.23 -6.75 8.08
CA ARG A 13 7.51 -5.83 7.22
C ARG A 13 6.07 -6.25 7.06
N ARG A 14 5.24 -5.26 6.72
CA ARG A 14 3.85 -5.51 6.36
C ARG A 14 3.55 -4.82 5.04
N TRP A 15 2.66 -5.39 4.29
CA TRP A 15 2.16 -4.82 3.05
C TRP A 15 0.72 -4.43 3.25
N ILE A 16 0.39 -3.20 2.86
CA ILE A 16 -0.93 -2.62 3.04
C ILE A 16 -1.50 -2.36 1.67
N GLY A 17 -2.67 -2.98 1.38
CA GLY A 17 -3.43 -2.63 0.20
C GLY A 17 -4.27 -1.41 0.51
N VAL A 18 -4.15 -0.39 -0.31
CA VAL A 18 -4.85 0.88 -0.09
C VAL A 18 -5.64 1.28 -1.32
N GLN A 19 -6.74 1.99 -1.08
CA GLN A 19 -7.45 2.71 -2.14
C GLN A 19 -6.81 4.08 -2.26
N VAL A 20 -6.67 4.54 -3.50
CA VAL A 20 -6.07 5.84 -3.81
C VAL A 20 -7.16 6.76 -4.33
N HIS A 21 -7.21 8.00 -3.83
CA HIS A 21 -8.20 8.98 -4.29
C HIS A 21 -8.09 9.18 -5.81
N PRO A 22 -9.22 9.30 -6.54
CA PRO A 22 -9.18 9.45 -8.00
C PRO A 22 -8.35 10.61 -8.52
N ARG A 23 -8.15 11.66 -7.72
CA ARG A 23 -7.32 12.81 -8.13
C ARG A 23 -5.85 12.45 -8.36
N HIS A 24 -5.39 11.33 -7.78
CA HIS A 24 -4.01 10.87 -7.94
C HIS A 24 -3.96 9.84 -9.05
N GLN A 25 -3.51 10.24 -10.22
CA GLN A 25 -3.47 9.38 -11.41
C GLN A 25 -2.06 8.93 -11.79
N HIS A 26 -1.04 9.45 -11.12
CA HIS A 26 0.36 9.15 -11.41
C HIS A 26 1.07 8.61 -10.19
N ARG A 27 2.00 7.69 -10.42
CA ARG A 27 2.77 7.07 -9.35
C ARG A 27 3.47 8.10 -8.48
N GLU A 28 4.03 9.15 -9.08
CA GLU A 28 4.72 10.19 -8.33
C GLU A 28 3.83 10.87 -7.31
N ALA A 29 2.58 11.14 -7.67
CA ALA A 29 1.62 11.75 -6.75
C ALA A 29 1.38 10.86 -5.54
N VAL A 30 1.25 9.54 -5.76
CA VAL A 30 1.02 8.57 -4.68
C VAL A 30 2.28 8.44 -3.83
N GLU A 31 3.46 8.47 -4.42
CA GLU A 31 4.72 8.45 -3.66
C GLU A 31 4.81 9.65 -2.74
N HIS A 32 4.40 10.83 -3.20
CA HIS A 32 4.34 12.04 -2.37
C HIS A 32 3.37 11.87 -1.20
N VAL A 33 2.20 11.26 -1.44
CA VAL A 33 1.23 10.98 -0.39
C VAL A 33 1.85 10.07 0.69
N VAL A 34 2.50 9.00 0.27
CA VAL A 34 3.16 8.06 1.17
C VAL A 34 4.25 8.77 1.99
N GLN A 35 5.04 9.59 1.33
CA GLN A 35 6.11 10.35 1.98
C GLN A 35 5.56 11.34 3.00
N ASN A 36 4.48 12.04 2.65
CA ASN A 36 3.84 12.98 3.56
C ASN A 36 3.33 12.29 4.82
N ILE A 37 2.74 11.11 4.67
CA ILE A 37 2.25 10.32 5.80
C ILE A 37 3.42 9.95 6.71
N SER A 38 4.53 9.47 6.13
CA SER A 38 5.73 9.15 6.90
C SER A 38 6.22 10.34 7.70
N GLN A 39 6.22 11.53 7.10
CA GLN A 39 6.68 12.76 7.77
C GLN A 39 5.76 13.18 8.91
N MET A 40 4.46 12.84 8.83
CA MET A 40 3.51 13.13 9.91
C MET A 40 3.62 12.15 11.06
N MET A 41 4.23 10.99 10.85
CA MET A 41 4.38 9.97 11.87
C MET A 41 5.55 10.32 12.80
N GLU A 42 5.40 9.98 14.07
CA GLU A 42 6.40 10.31 15.08
C GLU A 42 7.77 9.73 14.76
N ALA A 43 7.80 8.44 14.40
CA ALA A 43 9.05 7.73 14.11
C ALA A 43 9.57 7.98 12.70
N LYS A 44 8.80 8.66 11.84
CA LYS A 44 9.13 8.89 10.43
C LYS A 44 9.66 7.63 9.75
N PRO A 45 8.87 6.55 9.74
CA PRO A 45 9.32 5.26 9.22
C PRO A 45 9.55 5.31 7.71
N SER A 46 10.36 4.39 7.22
CA SER A 46 10.54 4.22 5.78
C SER A 46 9.33 3.49 5.20
N LEU A 47 8.46 4.22 4.54
CA LEU A 47 7.32 3.66 3.81
C LEU A 47 7.67 3.63 2.33
N ARG A 48 7.25 2.57 1.64
CA ARG A 48 7.59 2.43 0.22
C ARG A 48 6.36 2.03 -0.58
N LEU A 49 6.10 2.78 -1.65
CA LEU A 49 5.07 2.41 -2.63
C LEU A 49 5.61 1.28 -3.49
N MET A 50 4.94 0.13 -3.45
CA MET A 50 5.36 -1.06 -4.19
C MET A 50 4.68 -1.14 -5.55
N GLU A 51 3.38 -0.94 -5.60
CA GLU A 51 2.58 -1.04 -6.82
C GLU A 51 1.49 0.01 -6.78
N PHE A 52 1.12 0.52 -7.96
CA PHE A 52 0.04 1.48 -8.09
C PHE A 52 -0.70 1.25 -9.41
N PHE A 53 -2.02 1.19 -9.31
CA PHE A 53 -2.92 1.10 -10.46
C PHE A 53 -3.90 2.26 -10.37
N PRO A 54 -3.80 3.27 -11.25
CA PRO A 54 -4.79 4.35 -11.27
C PRO A 54 -6.17 3.79 -11.61
N GLN A 55 -7.21 4.55 -11.29
CA GLN A 55 -8.59 4.09 -11.47
C GLN A 55 -8.85 3.51 -12.87
N HIS A 56 -8.38 4.20 -13.90
CA HIS A 56 -8.61 3.79 -15.29
C HIS A 56 -7.74 2.60 -15.74
N GLU A 57 -6.77 2.19 -14.92
CA GLU A 57 -5.90 1.05 -15.22
C GLU A 57 -6.09 -0.11 -14.26
N ARG A 58 -7.17 -0.11 -13.48
CA ARG A 58 -7.46 -1.19 -12.54
C ARG A 58 -7.64 -2.50 -13.31
N PRO A 59 -7.02 -3.60 -12.84
CA PRO A 59 -7.23 -4.90 -13.49
C PRO A 59 -8.70 -5.32 -13.45
N ALA A 60 -9.13 -6.03 -14.47
CA ALA A 60 -10.52 -6.52 -14.55
C ALA A 60 -10.90 -7.36 -13.33
N LEU A 61 -9.96 -8.15 -12.81
CA LEU A 61 -10.20 -8.98 -11.62
C LEU A 61 -10.51 -8.12 -10.40
N ALA A 62 -9.88 -6.95 -10.28
CA ALA A 62 -10.13 -6.03 -9.17
C ALA A 62 -11.57 -5.52 -9.20
N GLU A 63 -12.15 -5.34 -10.38
CA GLU A 63 -13.54 -4.88 -10.51
C GLU A 63 -14.53 -5.88 -9.94
N GLN A 64 -14.15 -7.15 -9.83
CA GLN A 64 -14.98 -8.21 -9.28
C GLN A 64 -14.74 -8.45 -7.80
N THR A 65 -13.85 -7.67 -7.19
CA THR A 65 -13.44 -7.85 -5.80
C THR A 65 -14.12 -6.83 -4.91
N ASP A 66 -14.95 -7.29 -3.98
CA ASP A 66 -15.71 -6.40 -3.09
C ASP A 66 -14.79 -5.48 -2.29
N LEU A 67 -13.67 -6.01 -1.82
CA LEU A 67 -12.72 -5.22 -1.02
C LEU A 67 -12.17 -4.04 -1.83
N ALA A 68 -11.81 -4.27 -3.09
CA ALA A 68 -11.26 -3.23 -3.94
C ALA A 68 -12.28 -2.14 -4.29
N ASN A 69 -13.57 -2.45 -4.17
CA ASN A 69 -14.66 -1.53 -4.52
C ASN A 69 -15.40 -1.00 -3.29
N GLN A 70 -14.88 -1.27 -2.10
CA GLN A 70 -15.56 -0.96 -0.84
C GLN A 70 -15.85 0.53 -0.66
N HIS A 71 -14.98 1.40 -1.12
CA HIS A 71 -15.09 2.84 -0.93
C HIS A 71 -15.36 3.61 -2.23
N GLY A 72 -15.84 2.92 -3.26
CA GLY A 72 -16.18 3.54 -4.52
C GLY A 72 -15.01 3.74 -5.45
N GLU A 73 -15.01 4.86 -6.18
CA GLU A 73 -14.01 5.12 -7.21
C GLU A 73 -12.63 5.43 -6.65
N GLY A 74 -11.61 5.07 -7.39
CA GLY A 74 -10.23 5.36 -7.04
C GLY A 74 -9.29 4.27 -7.52
N GLY A 75 -7.99 4.56 -7.46
CA GLY A 75 -6.94 3.59 -7.80
C GLY A 75 -6.69 2.63 -6.65
N LEU A 76 -5.80 1.67 -6.90
CA LEU A 76 -5.35 0.70 -5.91
C LEU A 76 -3.83 0.75 -5.83
N ALA A 77 -3.29 0.57 -4.63
CA ALA A 77 -1.86 0.57 -4.43
C ALA A 77 -1.47 -0.37 -3.30
N ILE A 78 -0.20 -0.74 -3.27
CA ILE A 78 0.37 -1.53 -2.18
C ILE A 78 1.55 -0.76 -1.60
N VAL A 79 1.51 -0.55 -0.28
CA VAL A 79 2.55 0.15 0.45
C VAL A 79 3.23 -0.83 1.41
N ARG A 80 4.57 -0.78 1.46
CA ARG A 80 5.35 -1.57 2.41
C ARG A 80 5.71 -0.70 3.61
N ALA A 81 5.53 -1.25 4.81
CA ALA A 81 5.85 -0.56 6.05
C ALA A 81 6.54 -1.49 7.04
N PRO A 82 7.41 -0.95 7.93
CA PRO A 82 7.93 -1.75 9.03
C PRO A 82 6.80 -2.17 9.98
N LEU A 83 6.88 -3.38 10.52
CA LEU A 83 5.85 -3.87 11.44
C LEU A 83 5.64 -2.92 12.62
N LYS A 84 6.72 -2.39 13.17
CA LYS A 84 6.64 -1.50 14.33
C LYS A 84 5.91 -0.19 14.05
N ALA A 85 5.79 0.21 12.78
CA ALA A 85 5.08 1.42 12.40
C ALA A 85 3.57 1.20 12.23
N MET A 86 3.12 -0.05 12.22
CA MET A 86 1.74 -0.37 11.87
C MET A 86 0.70 0.23 12.80
N PRO A 87 0.87 0.24 14.15
CA PRO A 87 -0.15 0.83 15.02
C PRO A 87 -0.45 2.28 14.68
N GLU A 88 0.59 3.10 14.52
CA GLU A 88 0.41 4.51 14.17
C GLU A 88 -0.12 4.67 12.75
N LEU A 89 0.44 3.91 11.80
CA LEU A 89 0.02 3.98 10.40
C LEU A 89 -1.46 3.61 10.23
N ARG A 90 -1.94 2.62 10.98
CA ARG A 90 -3.35 2.24 10.95
C ARG A 90 -4.24 3.40 11.39
N ASN A 91 -3.85 4.13 12.41
CA ASN A 91 -4.64 5.26 12.88
C ASN A 91 -4.83 6.30 11.78
N PHE A 92 -3.81 6.53 10.97
CA PHE A 92 -3.93 7.44 9.83
C PHE A 92 -4.81 6.85 8.72
N LEU A 93 -4.56 5.61 8.33
CA LEU A 93 -5.15 5.04 7.13
C LEU A 93 -6.55 4.46 7.33
N GLN A 94 -6.98 4.23 8.55
CA GLN A 94 -8.32 3.73 8.86
C GLN A 94 -9.31 4.82 9.23
N ASP A 95 -8.86 6.07 9.29
CA ASP A 95 -9.74 7.20 9.51
C ASP A 95 -10.76 7.29 8.38
N ASN A 96 -12.02 7.56 8.70
CA ASN A 96 -13.09 7.66 7.70
C ASN A 96 -12.79 8.70 6.63
N ASP A 97 -12.06 9.75 6.98
CA ASP A 97 -11.71 10.83 6.07
C ASP A 97 -10.34 10.66 5.42
N ALA A 98 -9.65 9.54 5.66
CA ALA A 98 -8.28 9.35 5.17
C ALA A 98 -8.19 9.51 3.65
N LEU A 99 -9.16 8.98 2.91
CA LEU A 99 -9.15 9.06 1.44
C LEU A 99 -9.17 10.51 0.97
N GLU A 100 -9.96 11.38 1.63
CA GLU A 100 -10.04 12.79 1.27
C GLU A 100 -8.87 13.61 1.80
N THR A 101 -8.47 13.37 3.05
CA THR A 101 -7.45 14.19 3.71
C THR A 101 -6.03 13.77 3.37
N LEU A 102 -5.79 12.48 3.26
CA LEU A 102 -4.45 11.94 3.00
C LEU A 102 -4.26 11.52 1.53
N GLY A 103 -5.34 11.13 0.88
CA GLY A 103 -5.29 10.63 -0.49
C GLY A 103 -5.24 9.11 -0.60
N ILE A 104 -5.08 8.40 0.48
CA ILE A 104 -5.13 6.92 0.52
C ILE A 104 -5.84 6.43 1.76
N MET A 105 -6.42 5.24 1.67
CA MET A 105 -7.16 4.61 2.76
C MET A 105 -6.86 3.12 2.76
N SER A 106 -6.64 2.54 3.95
CA SER A 106 -6.32 1.13 4.08
C SER A 106 -7.51 0.24 3.72
N LEU A 107 -7.25 -0.81 2.95
CA LEU A 107 -8.23 -1.84 2.61
C LEU A 107 -7.89 -3.17 3.27
N THR A 108 -6.62 -3.56 3.26
CA THR A 108 -6.18 -4.83 3.82
C THR A 108 -4.70 -4.76 4.18
N THR A 109 -4.27 -5.61 5.08
CA THR A 109 -2.88 -5.69 5.53
C THR A 109 -2.48 -7.14 5.65
N SER A 110 -1.24 -7.46 5.26
CA SER A 110 -0.71 -8.81 5.40
C SER A 110 0.81 -8.80 5.54
N GLY A 111 1.34 -9.85 6.16
CA GLY A 111 2.78 -10.10 6.17
C GLY A 111 3.29 -10.66 4.85
N LYS A 112 2.43 -10.88 3.86
CA LYS A 112 2.78 -11.40 2.54
C LYS A 112 2.14 -10.56 1.45
N ILE A 113 2.97 -9.99 0.58
CA ILE A 113 2.47 -9.15 -0.53
C ILE A 113 1.54 -9.95 -1.46
N ARG A 114 1.82 -11.23 -1.63
CA ARG A 114 1.00 -12.11 -2.46
C ARG A 114 -0.46 -12.11 -2.00
N LEU A 115 -0.69 -12.14 -0.70
CA LEU A 115 -2.04 -12.14 -0.15
C LEU A 115 -2.75 -10.81 -0.37
N VAL A 116 -2.02 -9.70 -0.28
CA VAL A 116 -2.59 -8.38 -0.57
C VAL A 116 -3.03 -8.30 -2.02
N ARG A 117 -2.17 -8.75 -2.94
CA ARG A 117 -2.54 -8.77 -4.36
C ARG A 117 -3.78 -9.63 -4.61
N GLN A 118 -3.81 -10.81 -4.01
CA GLN A 118 -4.93 -11.73 -4.19
C GLN A 118 -6.23 -11.13 -3.67
N ARG A 119 -6.20 -10.51 -2.51
CA ARG A 119 -7.39 -9.91 -1.89
C ARG A 119 -7.94 -8.73 -2.68
N LEU A 120 -7.08 -7.98 -3.36
CA LEU A 120 -7.47 -6.83 -4.17
C LEU A 120 -7.72 -7.18 -5.64
N GLY A 121 -7.49 -8.42 -6.04
CA GLY A 121 -7.65 -8.82 -7.43
C GLY A 121 -6.56 -8.28 -8.34
N LEU A 122 -5.35 -8.08 -7.81
CA LEU A 122 -4.22 -7.58 -8.57
C LEU A 122 -3.41 -8.73 -9.17
N PRO A 123 -2.85 -8.56 -10.38
CA PRO A 123 -2.08 -9.62 -11.02
C PRO A 123 -0.71 -9.81 -10.36
N LYS A 124 -0.15 -10.98 -10.53
CA LYS A 124 1.24 -11.22 -10.17
C LYS A 124 2.14 -10.40 -11.09
N PRO A 125 3.23 -9.81 -10.55
CA PRO A 125 4.17 -9.12 -11.42
C PRO A 125 4.82 -10.13 -12.38
N LYS A 126 5.04 -9.70 -13.61
CA LYS A 126 5.72 -10.53 -14.59
C LYS A 126 7.18 -10.68 -14.21
N ARG A 127 7.67 -11.91 -14.23
CA ARG A 127 9.08 -12.14 -14.05
C ARG A 127 9.83 -11.62 -15.28
N LYS A 128 10.95 -10.94 -15.04
CA LYS A 128 11.81 -10.57 -16.14
C LYS A 128 12.38 -11.84 -16.77
N GLN A 129 12.19 -11.99 -18.06
CA GLN A 129 12.82 -13.07 -18.80
C GLN A 129 14.25 -12.68 -19.10
N LYS A 130 15.12 -13.62 -18.90
CA LYS A 130 16.53 -13.42 -19.22
C LYS A 130 16.76 -13.68 -20.71
#